data_a38a56beddc888bcc96be5815bb65af4
#
_entry.id   a38a56beddc888bcc96be5815bb65af4
#
_cell.length_a   1.000
_cell.length_b   1.000
_cell.length_c   1.000
_cell.angle_alpha   90.00
_cell.angle_beta   90.00
_cell.angle_gamma   90.00
#
_symmetry.space_group_name_H-M   'P 1'
#
loop_
_entity.id
_entity.type
_entity.pdbx_description
1 polymer ?
#
loop_
_entity_poly.entity_id
_entity_poly.type
_entity_poly.pdbx_seq_one_letter_code
_entity_poly.pdbx_strand_id
1 'polypeptide(L)'
;MRVRTAHAKHWTLALLLCAASACTHAGGAGLSRPESFDRRIDLENRPLTLHLSPAVPVHRDELIVYATGDGGWRGKDLELFHQLQAWGYAAAGFSASEYLRDLPGDDGTTTPDLLADDFGAIIDAARGALSITAASPVVLVGVSRGADLAVVAAGQPALQPQLGGVVAVALTREEEYVHHHLEPVLPFELYPYLPQLGDIPVSVIQSTRDNYLPAREARELFGKDTPRRTLHAVEARNHSFGGARDRLYSALRLSLAWVERVGRGRN
;
A
#
# COMPACT_ATOMS: atom_id res chain seq x y z
N MET A 1 6.96 74.57 75.41
CA MET A 1 7.43 75.08 74.09
C MET A 1 8.12 73.90 73.38
N ARG A 2 7.43 73.20 72.48
CA ARG A 2 7.90 71.98 71.86
C ARG A 2 8.14 72.24 70.34
N VAL A 3 9.37 72.09 69.90
CA VAL A 3 9.80 72.18 68.54
C VAL A 3 9.61 70.78 67.88
N ARG A 4 8.89 70.78 66.83
CA ARG A 4 8.70 69.55 66.01
C ARG A 4 9.67 69.60 64.83
N THR A 5 10.53 68.59 64.76
CA THR A 5 11.43 68.33 63.66
C THR A 5 10.72 67.53 62.58
N ALA A 6 10.82 68.00 61.36
CA ALA A 6 10.26 67.36 60.20
C ALA A 6 11.26 66.35 59.59
N HIS A 7 10.83 65.11 59.42
CA HIS A 7 11.60 64.07 58.71
C HIS A 7 11.29 64.10 57.19
N ALA A 8 12.33 64.36 56.43
CA ALA A 8 12.31 64.21 54.96
C ALA A 8 12.43 62.72 54.60
N LYS A 9 11.47 62.21 53.85
CA LYS A 9 11.51 60.87 53.29
C LYS A 9 12.17 60.90 51.91
N HIS A 10 13.33 60.28 51.79
CA HIS A 10 13.99 60.02 50.53
C HIS A 10 13.27 58.84 49.81
N TRP A 11 12.76 59.08 48.62
CA TRP A 11 12.24 58.05 47.75
C TRP A 11 13.38 57.63 46.81
N THR A 12 13.91 56.42 47.02
CA THR A 12 14.84 55.77 46.10
C THR A 12 14.03 55.07 45.03
N LEU A 13 14.16 55.57 43.79
CA LEU A 13 13.55 54.99 42.59
C LEU A 13 14.40 53.78 42.15
N ALA A 14 13.90 52.58 42.40
CA ALA A 14 14.50 51.37 41.89
C ALA A 14 14.05 51.14 40.43
N LEU A 15 14.96 51.32 39.50
CA LEU A 15 14.77 50.93 38.09
C LEU A 15 14.87 49.40 37.99
N LEU A 16 13.74 48.74 37.79
CA LEU A 16 13.70 47.32 37.39
C LEU A 16 13.95 47.24 35.86
N LEU A 17 15.15 46.82 35.48
CA LEU A 17 15.42 46.36 34.13
C LEU A 17 14.74 44.99 33.93
N CYS A 18 13.62 44.99 33.20
CA CYS A 18 13.05 43.74 32.62
C CYS A 18 13.90 43.33 31.42
N ALA A 19 14.80 42.37 31.65
CA ALA A 19 15.42 41.65 30.53
C ALA A 19 14.36 40.77 29.86
N ALA A 20 13.83 41.21 28.74
CA ALA A 20 12.99 40.39 27.89
C ALA A 20 13.87 39.31 27.25
N SER A 21 13.88 38.12 27.82
CA SER A 21 14.40 36.94 27.14
C SER A 21 13.51 36.63 25.92
N ALA A 22 13.95 37.06 24.76
CA ALA A 22 13.39 36.57 23.51
C ALA A 22 13.71 35.08 23.37
N CYS A 23 12.76 34.22 23.80
CA CYS A 23 12.74 32.84 23.37
C CYS A 23 12.51 32.82 21.87
N THR A 24 13.57 32.78 21.09
CA THR A 24 13.50 32.36 19.69
C THR A 24 13.03 30.91 19.68
N HIS A 25 11.74 30.72 19.47
CA HIS A 25 11.23 29.42 19.04
C HIS A 25 11.90 29.14 17.70
N ALA A 26 12.95 28.32 17.72
CA ALA A 26 13.39 27.63 16.52
C ALA A 26 12.19 26.79 16.09
N GLY A 27 11.39 27.34 15.18
CA GLY A 27 10.36 26.61 14.48
C GLY A 27 11.08 25.43 13.80
N GLY A 28 10.94 24.24 14.39
CA GLY A 28 11.32 23.03 13.71
C GLY A 28 10.58 23.07 12.38
N ALA A 29 11.31 23.17 11.26
CA ALA A 29 10.78 22.95 9.95
C ALA A 29 10.20 21.53 9.97
N GLY A 30 8.91 21.43 10.26
CA GLY A 30 8.18 20.20 10.09
C GLY A 30 8.35 19.87 8.61
N LEU A 31 9.07 18.78 8.32
CA LEU A 31 9.18 18.24 6.97
C LEU A 31 7.74 18.09 6.48
N SER A 32 7.28 18.99 5.64
CA SER A 32 5.97 18.89 5.02
C SER A 32 5.95 17.58 4.26
N ARG A 33 4.95 16.73 4.58
CA ARG A 33 4.76 15.47 3.89
C ARG A 33 4.62 15.77 2.41
N PRO A 34 5.35 15.09 1.52
CA PRO A 34 5.18 15.30 0.09
C PRO A 34 3.72 15.03 -0.28
N GLU A 35 3.14 15.93 -1.03
CA GLU A 35 1.75 15.85 -1.44
C GLU A 35 1.56 14.70 -2.43
N SER A 36 0.48 13.94 -2.25
CA SER A 36 0.07 12.92 -3.21
C SER A 36 -0.54 13.59 -4.45
N PHE A 37 -0.33 12.99 -5.61
CA PHE A 37 -0.84 13.50 -6.88
C PHE A 37 -1.29 12.38 -7.79
N ASP A 38 -2.17 12.71 -8.72
CA ASP A 38 -2.66 11.76 -9.72
C ASP A 38 -1.91 11.90 -11.03
N ARG A 39 -1.71 10.79 -11.71
CA ARG A 39 -1.16 10.73 -13.06
C ARG A 39 -1.97 9.78 -13.91
N ARG A 40 -2.44 10.25 -15.06
CA ARG A 40 -3.04 9.39 -16.07
C ARG A 40 -1.95 8.75 -16.92
N ILE A 41 -2.03 7.46 -17.10
CA ILE A 41 -1.19 6.67 -18.00
C ILE A 41 -2.06 6.03 -19.07
N ASP A 42 -1.46 5.56 -20.15
CA ASP A 42 -2.13 4.85 -21.24
C ASP A 42 -1.55 3.42 -21.30
N LEU A 43 -2.41 2.44 -21.08
CA LEU A 43 -2.11 1.02 -21.22
C LEU A 43 -2.68 0.55 -22.57
N GLU A 44 -1.92 0.68 -23.65
CA GLU A 44 -2.36 0.30 -25.02
C GLU A 44 -3.73 0.88 -25.41
N ASN A 45 -3.89 2.21 -25.32
CA ASN A 45 -5.13 2.97 -25.53
C ASN A 45 -6.20 2.79 -24.44
N ARG A 46 -5.86 2.23 -23.30
CA ARG A 46 -6.72 2.14 -22.12
C ARG A 46 -6.20 3.12 -21.06
N PRO A 47 -6.89 4.22 -20.80
CA PRO A 47 -6.45 5.17 -19.79
C PRO A 47 -6.66 4.61 -18.39
N LEU A 48 -5.62 4.70 -17.54
CA LEU A 48 -5.67 4.35 -16.14
C LEU A 48 -5.16 5.52 -15.28
N THR A 49 -5.85 5.79 -14.19
CA THR A 49 -5.40 6.79 -13.21
C THR A 49 -4.51 6.13 -12.16
N LEU A 50 -3.27 6.60 -12.03
CA LEU A 50 -2.37 6.26 -10.93
C LEU A 50 -2.42 7.35 -9.86
N HIS A 51 -2.67 6.93 -8.63
CA HIS A 51 -2.57 7.76 -7.43
C HIS A 51 -1.20 7.59 -6.81
N LEU A 52 -0.39 8.63 -6.84
CA LEU A 52 1.03 8.57 -6.53
C LEU A 52 1.33 9.25 -5.20
N SER A 53 2.13 8.61 -4.38
CA SER A 53 2.63 9.14 -3.12
C SER A 53 4.14 8.99 -3.05
N PRO A 54 4.90 10.09 -3.01
CA PRO A 54 6.33 10.02 -2.75
C PRO A 54 6.63 9.44 -1.37
N ALA A 55 7.78 8.78 -1.23
CA ALA A 55 8.26 8.34 0.07
C ALA A 55 8.44 9.53 1.02
N VAL A 56 8.03 9.36 2.27
CA VAL A 56 8.46 10.28 3.32
C VAL A 56 9.91 9.94 3.68
N PRO A 57 10.79 10.91 4.10
CA PRO A 57 12.24 10.70 4.26
C PRO A 57 12.69 9.58 5.20
N VAL A 58 11.82 8.75 5.68
CA VAL A 58 12.13 7.55 6.46
C VAL A 58 12.18 6.35 5.51
N HIS A 59 13.17 6.34 4.69
CA HIS A 59 13.90 5.25 4.05
C HIS A 59 13.24 3.87 3.97
N ARG A 60 12.43 3.74 2.94
CA ARG A 60 12.10 2.42 2.40
C ARG A 60 12.51 2.45 0.93
N ASP A 61 13.34 1.48 0.56
CA ASP A 61 13.86 1.39 -0.80
C ASP A 61 12.83 0.79 -1.77
N GLU A 62 11.77 0.20 -1.22
CA GLU A 62 10.72 -0.49 -1.97
C GLU A 62 9.67 0.50 -2.50
N LEU A 63 9.27 0.29 -3.75
CA LEU A 63 8.07 0.88 -4.32
C LEU A 63 6.89 -0.06 -4.07
N ILE A 64 5.80 0.45 -3.48
CA ILE A 64 4.54 -0.28 -3.42
C ILE A 64 3.71 0.03 -4.67
N VAL A 65 3.26 -1.01 -5.37
CA VAL A 65 2.17 -0.91 -6.35
C VAL A 65 0.92 -1.53 -5.72
N TYR A 66 -0.09 -0.70 -5.52
CA TYR A 66 -1.31 -1.04 -4.80
C TYR A 66 -2.52 -1.14 -5.74
N ALA A 67 -3.18 -2.28 -5.75
CA ALA A 67 -4.43 -2.50 -6.48
C ALA A 67 -5.61 -2.64 -5.51
N THR A 68 -6.69 -1.85 -5.71
CA THR A 68 -7.88 -1.90 -4.88
C THR A 68 -8.70 -3.17 -5.11
N GLY A 69 -9.67 -3.43 -4.23
CA GLY A 69 -10.76 -4.37 -4.53
C GLY A 69 -11.81 -3.78 -5.47
N ASP A 70 -12.94 -4.49 -5.63
CA ASP A 70 -14.10 -4.09 -6.44
C ASP A 70 -14.71 -2.75 -6.06
N GLY A 71 -14.52 -2.34 -4.81
CA GLY A 71 -14.96 -1.04 -4.32
C GLY A 71 -14.33 0.14 -5.05
N GLY A 72 -13.20 -0.07 -5.73
CA GLY A 72 -12.42 0.96 -6.40
C GLY A 72 -11.76 1.92 -5.41
N TRP A 73 -11.37 3.09 -5.89
CA TRP A 73 -10.58 4.08 -5.16
C TRP A 73 -11.41 4.86 -4.13
N ARG A 74 -11.88 4.18 -3.09
CA ARG A 74 -12.72 4.77 -2.02
C ARG A 74 -12.71 3.93 -0.73
N GLY A 75 -13.26 4.51 0.35
CA GLY A 75 -13.51 3.81 1.60
C GLY A 75 -12.25 3.16 2.17
N LYS A 76 -12.33 1.86 2.47
CA LYS A 76 -11.25 1.11 3.11
C LYS A 76 -10.00 0.95 2.24
N ASP A 77 -10.17 0.86 0.92
CA ASP A 77 -9.04 0.79 -0.01
C ASP A 77 -8.22 2.08 0.01
N LEU A 78 -8.90 3.22 -0.03
CA LEU A 78 -8.24 4.52 0.10
C LEU A 78 -7.59 4.69 1.49
N GLU A 79 -8.26 4.26 2.57
CA GLU A 79 -7.68 4.28 3.92
C GLU A 79 -6.42 3.41 4.01
N LEU A 80 -6.41 2.24 3.36
CA LEU A 80 -5.26 1.35 3.35
C LEU A 80 -4.09 1.97 2.56
N PHE A 81 -4.36 2.58 1.41
CA PHE A 81 -3.35 3.32 0.66
C PHE A 81 -2.74 4.45 1.49
N HIS A 82 -3.56 5.25 2.17
CA HIS A 82 -3.07 6.29 3.09
C HIS A 82 -2.25 5.71 4.25
N GLN A 83 -2.56 4.48 4.67
CA GLN A 83 -1.77 3.80 5.71
C GLN A 83 -0.38 3.38 5.21
N LEU A 84 -0.25 2.94 3.95
CA LEU A 84 1.04 2.67 3.32
C LEU A 84 1.90 3.95 3.25
N GLN A 85 1.29 5.05 2.86
CA GLN A 85 1.93 6.38 2.90
C GLN A 85 2.37 6.75 4.32
N ALA A 86 1.51 6.50 5.32
CA ALA A 86 1.81 6.80 6.73
C ALA A 86 3.00 5.99 7.25
N TRP A 87 3.25 4.81 6.70
CA TRP A 87 4.41 3.98 7.01
C TRP A 87 5.68 4.37 6.24
N GLY A 88 5.60 5.39 5.38
CA GLY A 88 6.76 5.98 4.70
C GLY A 88 7.10 5.35 3.36
N TYR A 89 6.23 4.50 2.80
CA TYR A 89 6.46 3.92 1.47
C TYR A 89 6.21 4.95 0.36
N ALA A 90 7.05 4.89 -0.67
CA ALA A 90 6.65 5.38 -1.99
C ALA A 90 5.58 4.43 -2.52
N ALA A 91 4.48 4.96 -3.01
CA ALA A 91 3.37 4.13 -3.45
C ALA A 91 2.70 4.66 -4.71
N ALA A 92 2.33 3.76 -5.60
CA ALA A 92 1.45 4.00 -6.73
C ALA A 92 0.23 3.10 -6.58
N GLY A 93 -0.97 3.68 -6.51
CA GLY A 93 -2.20 2.93 -6.39
C GLY A 93 -3.10 3.12 -7.60
N PHE A 94 -3.90 2.11 -7.91
CA PHE A 94 -4.92 2.18 -8.95
C PHE A 94 -6.18 1.40 -8.57
N SER A 95 -7.28 1.72 -9.25
CA SER A 95 -8.55 1.03 -9.08
C SER A 95 -8.60 -0.23 -9.95
N ALA A 96 -8.68 -1.42 -9.33
CA ALA A 96 -8.84 -2.66 -10.08
C ALA A 96 -10.16 -2.67 -10.89
N SER A 97 -11.24 -2.10 -10.37
CA SER A 97 -12.50 -2.00 -11.09
C SER A 97 -12.44 -1.04 -12.29
N GLU A 98 -11.63 0.02 -12.23
CA GLU A 98 -11.36 0.89 -13.39
C GLU A 98 -10.52 0.17 -14.43
N TYR A 99 -9.44 -0.47 -14.00
CA TYR A 99 -8.55 -1.26 -14.85
C TYR A 99 -9.30 -2.33 -15.65
N LEU A 100 -10.17 -3.11 -14.99
CA LEU A 100 -10.91 -4.21 -15.62
C LEU A 100 -12.04 -3.74 -16.54
N ARG A 101 -12.58 -2.52 -16.33
CA ARG A 101 -13.67 -1.99 -17.13
C ARG A 101 -13.29 -1.80 -18.60
N ASP A 102 -12.05 -1.42 -18.83
CA ASP A 102 -11.55 -1.01 -20.12
C ASP A 102 -10.60 -2.07 -20.73
N LEU A 103 -10.76 -3.36 -20.38
CA LEU A 103 -9.96 -4.45 -20.94
C LEU A 103 -10.15 -4.55 -22.47
N PRO A 104 -9.07 -4.85 -23.22
CA PRO A 104 -9.13 -4.93 -24.66
C PRO A 104 -9.84 -6.20 -25.14
N GLY A 105 -10.28 -6.16 -26.39
CA GLY A 105 -10.86 -7.29 -27.09
C GLY A 105 -12.39 -7.29 -27.13
N ASP A 106 -12.95 -7.95 -28.11
CA ASP A 106 -14.41 -8.07 -28.31
C ASP A 106 -15.05 -8.94 -27.23
N ASP A 107 -14.25 -9.80 -26.61
CA ASP A 107 -14.63 -10.68 -25.51
C ASP A 107 -14.34 -10.08 -24.11
N GLY A 108 -13.61 -8.94 -24.05
CA GLY A 108 -13.26 -8.27 -22.80
C GLY A 108 -12.43 -9.13 -21.83
N THR A 109 -11.73 -10.15 -22.34
CA THR A 109 -10.87 -11.03 -21.53
C THR A 109 -9.46 -10.49 -21.42
N THR A 110 -8.78 -10.83 -20.31
CA THR A 110 -7.35 -10.59 -20.18
C THR A 110 -6.60 -11.90 -20.06
N THR A 111 -5.31 -11.85 -20.35
CA THR A 111 -4.39 -12.98 -20.19
C THR A 111 -3.38 -12.68 -19.09
N PRO A 112 -2.76 -13.72 -18.50
CA PRO A 112 -1.67 -13.52 -17.54
C PRO A 112 -0.52 -12.68 -18.10
N ASP A 113 -0.17 -12.85 -19.38
CA ASP A 113 0.92 -12.08 -20.02
C ASP A 113 0.52 -10.60 -20.14
N LEU A 114 -0.70 -10.30 -20.60
CA LEU A 114 -1.19 -8.92 -20.67
C LEU A 114 -1.20 -8.26 -19.27
N LEU A 115 -1.61 -8.99 -18.24
CA LEU A 115 -1.54 -8.48 -16.86
C LEU A 115 -0.10 -8.15 -16.45
N ALA A 116 0.86 -8.98 -16.80
CA ALA A 116 2.27 -8.72 -16.49
C ALA A 116 2.82 -7.50 -17.23
N ASP A 117 2.48 -7.35 -18.52
CA ASP A 117 2.86 -6.20 -19.33
C ASP A 117 2.26 -4.90 -18.79
N ASP A 118 0.98 -4.91 -18.45
CA ASP A 118 0.29 -3.77 -17.83
C ASP A 118 0.90 -3.39 -16.47
N PHE A 119 1.17 -4.38 -15.59
CA PHE A 119 1.83 -4.11 -14.33
C PHE A 119 3.26 -3.60 -14.52
N GLY A 120 3.98 -4.08 -15.54
CA GLY A 120 5.26 -3.53 -15.94
C GLY A 120 5.17 -2.05 -16.32
N ALA A 121 4.21 -1.69 -17.16
CA ALA A 121 3.97 -0.31 -17.55
C ALA A 121 3.56 0.60 -16.36
N ILE A 122 2.74 0.09 -15.44
CA ILE A 122 2.37 0.78 -14.20
C ILE A 122 3.61 1.04 -13.33
N ILE A 123 4.48 0.02 -13.16
CA ILE A 123 5.72 0.14 -12.40
C ILE A 123 6.64 1.19 -13.00
N ASP A 124 6.84 1.16 -14.32
CA ASP A 124 7.73 2.10 -15.01
C ASP A 124 7.19 3.54 -14.93
N ALA A 125 5.90 3.72 -15.12
CA ALA A 125 5.23 5.02 -14.96
C ALA A 125 5.36 5.56 -13.52
N ALA A 126 5.18 4.69 -12.52
CA ALA A 126 5.33 5.05 -11.10
C ALA A 126 6.78 5.43 -10.77
N ARG A 127 7.76 4.63 -11.19
CA ARG A 127 9.20 4.93 -11.02
C ARG A 127 9.57 6.27 -11.63
N GLY A 128 9.16 6.51 -12.87
CA GLY A 128 9.42 7.79 -13.55
C GLY A 128 8.79 8.98 -12.84
N ALA A 129 7.53 8.85 -12.38
CA ALA A 129 6.82 9.92 -11.71
C ALA A 129 7.35 10.22 -10.30
N LEU A 130 7.80 9.20 -9.57
CA LEU A 130 8.29 9.30 -8.20
C LEU A 130 9.84 9.42 -8.12
N SER A 131 10.53 9.45 -9.28
CA SER A 131 12.00 9.48 -9.38
C SER A 131 12.67 8.32 -8.63
N ILE A 132 12.08 7.12 -8.72
CA ILE A 132 12.58 5.89 -8.09
C ILE A 132 13.46 5.13 -9.08
N THR A 133 14.59 4.62 -8.60
CA THR A 133 15.53 3.89 -9.46
C THR A 133 14.99 2.54 -9.89
N ALA A 134 15.41 2.05 -11.05
CA ALA A 134 15.05 0.72 -11.54
C ALA A 134 15.54 -0.41 -10.62
N ALA A 135 16.56 -0.16 -9.81
CA ALA A 135 17.09 -1.12 -8.83
C ALA A 135 16.22 -1.28 -7.58
N SER A 136 15.31 -0.33 -7.33
CA SER A 136 14.39 -0.42 -6.18
C SER A 136 13.40 -1.57 -6.40
N PRO A 137 13.33 -2.54 -5.49
CA PRO A 137 12.40 -3.65 -5.61
C PRO A 137 10.95 -3.18 -5.48
N VAL A 138 10.06 -3.83 -6.21
CA VAL A 138 8.62 -3.53 -6.16
C VAL A 138 7.89 -4.56 -5.33
N VAL A 139 7.07 -4.12 -4.39
CA VAL A 139 6.13 -4.98 -3.68
C VAL A 139 4.72 -4.72 -4.21
N LEU A 140 4.12 -5.75 -4.79
CA LEU A 140 2.71 -5.68 -5.18
C LEU A 140 1.84 -5.89 -3.94
N VAL A 141 0.90 -4.99 -3.70
CA VAL A 141 -0.09 -5.10 -2.63
C VAL A 141 -1.46 -5.01 -3.25
N GLY A 142 -2.27 -6.04 -3.07
CA GLY A 142 -3.63 -6.05 -3.61
C GLY A 142 -4.67 -6.43 -2.56
N VAL A 143 -5.90 -5.97 -2.77
CA VAL A 143 -7.06 -6.31 -1.94
C VAL A 143 -8.12 -6.97 -2.80
N SER A 144 -8.61 -8.17 -2.41
CA SER A 144 -9.65 -8.89 -3.15
C SER A 144 -9.25 -9.01 -4.63
N ARG A 145 -10.04 -8.56 -5.56
CA ARG A 145 -9.71 -8.55 -6.99
C ARG A 145 -8.33 -7.96 -7.31
N GLY A 146 -7.91 -6.91 -6.61
CA GLY A 146 -6.56 -6.38 -6.76
C GLY A 146 -5.47 -7.35 -6.28
N ALA A 147 -5.76 -8.21 -5.28
CA ALA A 147 -4.86 -9.27 -4.86
C ALA A 147 -4.76 -10.37 -5.91
N ASP A 148 -5.88 -10.70 -6.53
CA ASP A 148 -5.99 -11.69 -7.58
C ASP A 148 -5.17 -11.27 -8.81
N LEU A 149 -5.35 -10.02 -9.27
CA LEU A 149 -4.55 -9.42 -10.34
C LEU A 149 -3.05 -9.45 -10.03
N ALA A 150 -2.67 -9.03 -8.81
CA ALA A 150 -1.26 -8.98 -8.40
C ALA A 150 -0.60 -10.37 -8.38
N VAL A 151 -1.32 -11.40 -7.92
CA VAL A 151 -0.82 -12.79 -7.89
C VAL A 151 -0.62 -13.32 -9.30
N VAL A 152 -1.59 -13.11 -10.21
CA VAL A 152 -1.49 -13.59 -11.59
C VAL A 152 -0.36 -12.88 -12.35
N ALA A 153 -0.27 -11.56 -12.24
CA ALA A 153 0.83 -10.79 -12.85
C ALA A 153 2.20 -11.24 -12.32
N ALA A 154 2.34 -11.40 -11.00
CA ALA A 154 3.59 -11.83 -10.37
C ALA A 154 4.01 -13.25 -10.75
N GLY A 155 3.08 -14.10 -11.14
CA GLY A 155 3.36 -15.44 -11.64
C GLY A 155 4.07 -15.45 -13.00
N GLN A 156 4.06 -14.33 -13.73
CA GLN A 156 4.67 -14.26 -15.06
C GLN A 156 6.18 -13.98 -14.99
N PRO A 157 7.01 -14.77 -15.67
CA PRO A 157 8.47 -14.62 -15.65
C PRO A 157 8.95 -13.23 -16.08
N ALA A 158 8.23 -12.56 -16.98
CA ALA A 158 8.59 -11.22 -17.48
C ALA A 158 8.59 -10.16 -16.37
N LEU A 159 7.68 -10.26 -15.40
CA LEU A 159 7.55 -9.29 -14.30
C LEU A 159 8.46 -9.60 -13.10
N GLN A 160 8.74 -10.88 -12.87
CA GLN A 160 9.46 -11.37 -11.68
C GLN A 160 10.80 -10.68 -11.35
N PRO A 161 11.65 -10.29 -12.34
CA PRO A 161 12.90 -9.60 -12.05
C PRO A 161 12.75 -8.27 -11.32
N GLN A 162 11.60 -7.61 -11.44
CA GLN A 162 11.31 -6.32 -10.81
C GLN A 162 10.76 -6.46 -9.38
N LEU A 163 10.28 -7.67 -9.03
CA LEU A 163 9.48 -7.87 -7.81
C LEU A 163 10.34 -8.22 -6.59
N GLY A 164 10.14 -7.48 -5.52
CA GLY A 164 10.60 -7.81 -4.17
C GLY A 164 9.64 -8.73 -3.40
N GLY A 165 8.36 -8.77 -3.78
CA GLY A 165 7.35 -9.61 -3.14
C GLY A 165 5.92 -9.25 -3.47
N VAL A 166 4.99 -10.05 -2.93
CA VAL A 166 3.55 -9.85 -3.06
C VAL A 166 2.88 -9.94 -1.70
N VAL A 167 1.97 -9.02 -1.40
CA VAL A 167 1.05 -9.11 -0.26
C VAL A 167 -0.38 -9.12 -0.79
N ALA A 168 -1.03 -10.27 -0.69
CA ALA A 168 -2.39 -10.50 -1.16
C ALA A 168 -3.37 -10.48 0.02
N VAL A 169 -4.23 -9.47 0.09
CA VAL A 169 -5.23 -9.28 1.14
C VAL A 169 -6.58 -9.76 0.63
N ALA A 170 -7.21 -10.69 1.33
CA ALA A 170 -8.48 -11.32 0.94
C ALA A 170 -8.40 -11.95 -0.46
N LEU A 171 -7.36 -12.73 -0.73
CA LEU A 171 -7.21 -13.48 -1.97
C LEU A 171 -8.40 -14.43 -2.14
N THR A 172 -9.05 -14.37 -3.30
CA THR A 172 -10.18 -15.26 -3.60
C THR A 172 -9.72 -16.66 -4.04
N ARG A 173 -10.63 -17.61 -4.18
CA ARG A 173 -10.29 -18.95 -4.68
C ARG A 173 -9.97 -18.89 -6.16
N GLU A 174 -10.81 -18.16 -6.88
CA GLU A 174 -10.82 -18.04 -8.34
C GLU A 174 -11.29 -16.64 -8.72
N GLU A 175 -10.86 -16.14 -9.85
CA GLU A 175 -11.29 -14.84 -10.39
C GLU A 175 -11.52 -14.95 -11.88
N GLU A 176 -12.57 -14.30 -12.37
CA GLU A 176 -12.88 -14.15 -13.77
C GLU A 176 -12.49 -12.75 -14.26
N TYR A 177 -11.54 -12.67 -15.17
CA TYR A 177 -11.12 -11.41 -15.78
C TYR A 177 -11.89 -11.15 -17.07
N VAL A 178 -13.21 -11.02 -16.95
CA VAL A 178 -14.12 -10.80 -18.07
C VAL A 178 -14.89 -9.51 -17.86
N HIS A 179 -14.96 -8.70 -18.91
CA HIS A 179 -15.71 -7.44 -18.85
C HIS A 179 -17.19 -7.61 -19.20
N HIS A 180 -17.63 -8.56 -20.01
CA HIS A 180 -19.02 -8.75 -20.43
C HIS A 180 -19.42 -10.20 -20.67
N HIS A 181 -20.57 -10.54 -20.25
CA HIS A 181 -21.52 -11.62 -20.21
C HIS A 181 -21.67 -12.54 -21.44
N LEU A 182 -20.71 -12.75 -22.30
CA LEU A 182 -20.99 -13.40 -23.56
C LEU A 182 -20.68 -14.89 -23.65
N GLU A 183 -19.73 -15.41 -22.84
CA GLU A 183 -19.45 -16.85 -22.76
C GLU A 183 -18.91 -17.19 -21.36
N PRO A 184 -19.11 -18.41 -20.84
CA PRO A 184 -18.48 -18.84 -19.60
C PRO A 184 -16.97 -18.96 -19.80
N VAL A 185 -16.24 -17.95 -19.35
CA VAL A 185 -14.78 -18.02 -19.27
C VAL A 185 -14.41 -18.85 -18.06
N LEU A 186 -13.46 -19.79 -18.23
CA LEU A 186 -12.95 -20.56 -17.10
C LEU A 186 -12.24 -19.63 -16.11
N PRO A 187 -12.61 -19.66 -14.83
CA PRO A 187 -11.99 -18.82 -13.82
C PRO A 187 -10.52 -19.19 -13.63
N PHE A 188 -9.69 -18.19 -13.29
CA PHE A 188 -8.33 -18.43 -12.83
C PHE A 188 -8.35 -18.98 -11.41
N GLU A 189 -7.79 -20.16 -11.21
CA GLU A 189 -7.58 -20.72 -9.86
C GLU A 189 -6.33 -20.10 -9.22
N LEU A 190 -6.51 -19.27 -8.21
CA LEU A 190 -5.44 -18.43 -7.67
C LEU A 190 -4.47 -19.16 -6.73
N TYR A 191 -4.96 -20.07 -5.91
CA TYR A 191 -4.10 -20.84 -5.00
C TYR A 191 -3.16 -21.81 -5.72
N PRO A 192 -3.60 -22.56 -6.74
CA PRO A 192 -2.71 -23.34 -7.62
C PRO A 192 -1.72 -22.44 -8.40
N TYR A 193 -2.01 -21.16 -8.57
CA TYR A 193 -1.13 -20.20 -9.23
C TYR A 193 0.06 -19.76 -8.36
N LEU A 194 -0.07 -19.76 -7.04
CA LEU A 194 0.97 -19.32 -6.11
C LEU A 194 2.35 -19.99 -6.30
N PRO A 195 2.47 -21.29 -6.64
CA PRO A 195 3.76 -21.89 -6.98
C PRO A 195 4.48 -21.27 -8.17
N GLN A 196 3.76 -20.67 -9.11
CA GLN A 196 4.34 -20.03 -10.31
C GLN A 196 5.14 -18.76 -9.99
N LEU A 197 4.92 -18.18 -8.79
CA LEU A 197 5.71 -17.05 -8.32
C LEU A 197 7.17 -17.44 -7.99
N GLY A 198 7.50 -18.75 -8.00
CA GLY A 198 8.87 -19.23 -7.80
C GLY A 198 9.49 -18.72 -6.50
N ASP A 199 10.57 -17.95 -6.64
CA ASP A 199 11.31 -17.36 -5.52
C ASP A 199 10.73 -16.03 -5.01
N ILE A 200 9.70 -15.47 -5.65
CA ILE A 200 9.05 -14.25 -5.17
C ILE A 200 8.34 -14.53 -3.83
N PRO A 201 8.67 -13.82 -2.75
CA PRO A 201 7.98 -14.02 -1.47
C PRO A 201 6.53 -13.55 -1.55
N VAL A 202 5.63 -14.37 -1.05
CA VAL A 202 4.18 -14.09 -1.04
C VAL A 202 3.62 -14.19 0.37
N SER A 203 2.94 -13.15 0.82
CA SER A 203 2.16 -13.16 2.06
C SER A 203 0.68 -12.99 1.77
N VAL A 204 -0.12 -13.97 2.13
CA VAL A 204 -1.59 -13.90 2.06
C VAL A 204 -2.15 -13.49 3.42
N ILE A 205 -3.09 -12.54 3.43
CA ILE A 205 -3.81 -12.11 4.63
C ILE A 205 -5.29 -12.42 4.42
N GLN A 206 -5.86 -13.30 5.24
CA GLN A 206 -7.21 -13.79 5.05
C GLN A 206 -8.09 -13.59 6.27
N SER A 207 -9.34 -13.16 6.07
CA SER A 207 -10.33 -13.03 7.15
C SER A 207 -10.83 -14.40 7.60
N THR A 208 -10.96 -14.60 8.93
CA THR A 208 -11.49 -15.86 9.49
C THR A 208 -12.96 -16.12 9.12
N ARG A 209 -13.72 -15.06 8.84
CA ARG A 209 -15.14 -15.15 8.44
C ARG A 209 -15.37 -14.47 7.10
N ASP A 210 -14.45 -14.70 6.17
CA ASP A 210 -14.61 -14.29 4.80
C ASP A 210 -15.78 -15.05 4.17
N ASN A 211 -16.69 -14.34 3.52
CA ASN A 211 -17.87 -14.96 2.88
C ASN A 211 -17.56 -15.56 1.50
N TYR A 212 -16.39 -15.26 0.91
CA TYR A 212 -15.92 -15.87 -0.34
C TYR A 212 -14.98 -17.05 -0.03
N LEU A 213 -13.97 -16.83 0.82
CA LEU A 213 -13.00 -17.86 1.19
C LEU A 213 -12.50 -17.63 2.62
N PRO A 214 -13.10 -18.27 3.63
CA PRO A 214 -12.64 -18.17 5.01
C PRO A 214 -11.18 -18.63 5.18
N ALA A 215 -10.45 -18.01 6.10
CA ALA A 215 -9.02 -18.29 6.32
C ALA A 215 -8.70 -19.79 6.55
N ARG A 216 -9.63 -20.56 7.12
CA ARG A 216 -9.48 -22.00 7.29
C ARG A 216 -9.42 -22.72 5.94
N GLU A 217 -10.37 -22.42 5.06
CA GLU A 217 -10.43 -23.03 3.72
C GLU A 217 -9.27 -22.51 2.85
N ALA A 218 -8.92 -21.22 2.94
CA ALA A 218 -7.74 -20.68 2.31
C ALA A 218 -6.47 -21.42 2.73
N ARG A 219 -6.34 -21.76 4.01
CA ARG A 219 -5.20 -22.53 4.53
C ARG A 219 -5.16 -23.96 3.97
N GLU A 220 -6.30 -24.58 3.74
CA GLU A 220 -6.38 -25.91 3.12
C GLU A 220 -5.84 -25.88 1.67
N LEU A 221 -6.17 -24.83 0.90
CA LEU A 221 -5.67 -24.62 -0.46
C LEU A 221 -4.19 -24.20 -0.49
N PHE A 222 -3.80 -23.32 0.42
CA PHE A 222 -2.45 -22.77 0.54
C PHE A 222 -1.42 -23.81 1.02
N GLY A 223 -1.84 -24.72 1.86
CA GLY A 223 -0.98 -25.69 2.52
C GLY A 223 -0.17 -25.08 3.67
N LYS A 224 1.03 -25.61 3.90
CA LYS A 224 1.94 -25.13 4.95
C LYS A 224 2.72 -23.89 4.51
N ASP A 225 3.08 -23.05 5.47
CA ASP A 225 4.03 -21.97 5.22
C ASP A 225 5.38 -22.52 4.77
N THR A 226 6.07 -21.78 3.93
CA THR A 226 7.40 -22.08 3.41
C THR A 226 8.31 -20.89 3.65
N PRO A 227 9.63 -20.97 3.39
CA PRO A 227 10.50 -19.80 3.44
C PRO A 227 10.09 -18.66 2.49
N ARG A 228 9.25 -18.93 1.48
CA ARG A 228 8.82 -17.98 0.45
C ARG A 228 7.32 -17.70 0.47
N ARG A 229 6.54 -18.42 1.25
CA ARG A 229 5.07 -18.25 1.28
C ARG A 229 4.55 -18.34 2.70
N THR A 230 3.71 -17.36 3.10
CA THR A 230 3.05 -17.36 4.41
C THR A 230 1.60 -16.93 4.29
N LEU A 231 0.74 -17.42 5.19
CA LEU A 231 -0.65 -17.01 5.27
C LEU A 231 -0.98 -16.57 6.70
N HIS A 232 -1.54 -15.38 6.84
CA HIS A 232 -1.99 -14.80 8.10
C HIS A 232 -3.51 -14.79 8.18
N ALA A 233 -4.07 -15.51 9.15
CA ALA A 233 -5.49 -15.45 9.46
C ALA A 233 -5.76 -14.24 10.39
N VAL A 234 -6.69 -13.37 9.99
CA VAL A 234 -7.12 -12.21 10.77
C VAL A 234 -8.54 -12.43 11.24
N GLU A 235 -8.77 -12.39 12.54
CA GLU A 235 -10.10 -12.47 13.08
C GLU A 235 -10.91 -11.22 12.70
N ALA A 236 -11.86 -11.39 11.77
CA ALA A 236 -12.70 -10.34 11.24
C ALA A 236 -14.09 -10.88 10.91
N ARG A 237 -15.07 -9.99 10.71
CA ARG A 237 -16.46 -10.37 10.53
C ARG A 237 -16.85 -10.78 9.11
N ASN A 238 -16.06 -10.40 8.12
CA ASN A 238 -16.37 -10.60 6.70
C ASN A 238 -15.11 -10.40 5.82
N HIS A 239 -15.25 -10.59 4.51
CA HIS A 239 -14.25 -10.37 3.49
C HIS A 239 -13.53 -9.01 3.60
N SER A 240 -14.27 -7.94 3.85
CA SER A 240 -13.72 -6.58 4.00
C SER A 240 -13.16 -6.29 5.39
N PHE A 241 -12.79 -7.30 6.19
CA PHE A 241 -12.21 -7.17 7.53
C PHE A 241 -13.03 -6.30 8.49
N GLY A 242 -14.37 -6.40 8.45
CA GLY A 242 -15.25 -5.65 9.31
C GLY A 242 -14.95 -5.82 10.79
N GLY A 243 -14.73 -4.69 11.51
CA GLY A 243 -14.40 -4.67 12.94
C GLY A 243 -12.98 -5.12 13.29
N ALA A 244 -12.07 -5.21 12.29
CA ALA A 244 -10.71 -5.71 12.48
C ALA A 244 -9.62 -4.81 11.85
N ARG A 245 -9.89 -3.51 11.71
CA ARG A 245 -8.97 -2.56 11.07
C ARG A 245 -7.55 -2.64 11.61
N ASP A 246 -7.39 -2.54 12.93
CA ASP A 246 -6.04 -2.54 13.55
C ASP A 246 -5.33 -3.89 13.40
N ARG A 247 -6.10 -4.99 13.45
CA ARG A 247 -5.56 -6.33 13.21
C ARG A 247 -5.13 -6.52 11.76
N LEU A 248 -5.92 -6.02 10.81
CA LEU A 248 -5.53 -6.02 9.39
C LEU A 248 -4.26 -5.20 9.17
N TYR A 249 -4.18 -3.99 9.71
CA TYR A 249 -2.99 -3.15 9.56
C TYR A 249 -1.76 -3.76 10.22
N SER A 250 -1.92 -4.40 11.37
CA SER A 250 -0.82 -5.14 12.02
C SER A 250 -0.35 -6.31 11.15
N ALA A 251 -1.27 -7.11 10.61
CA ALA A 251 -0.95 -8.21 9.71
C ALA A 251 -0.26 -7.71 8.42
N LEU A 252 -0.77 -6.64 7.82
CA LEU A 252 -0.19 -6.03 6.63
C LEU A 252 1.24 -5.53 6.88
N ARG A 253 1.47 -4.85 8.00
CA ARG A 253 2.80 -4.37 8.38
C ARG A 253 3.79 -5.51 8.60
N LEU A 254 3.35 -6.58 9.24
CA LEU A 254 4.16 -7.80 9.41
C LEU A 254 4.46 -8.48 8.07
N SER A 255 3.47 -8.56 7.19
CA SER A 255 3.61 -9.12 5.84
C SER A 255 4.59 -8.32 5.00
N LEU A 256 4.48 -6.99 4.98
CA LEU A 256 5.41 -6.12 4.27
C LEU A 256 6.85 -6.29 4.78
N ALA A 257 7.06 -6.22 6.09
CA ALA A 257 8.38 -6.41 6.69
C ALA A 257 8.96 -7.82 6.41
N TRP A 258 8.10 -8.83 6.29
CA TRP A 258 8.52 -10.19 5.96
C TRP A 258 8.91 -10.31 4.50
N VAL A 259 8.09 -9.82 3.54
CA VAL A 259 8.42 -9.87 2.10
C VAL A 259 9.68 -9.06 1.78
N GLU A 260 9.86 -7.88 2.38
CA GLU A 260 11.07 -7.06 2.23
C GLU A 260 12.32 -7.83 2.67
N ARG A 261 12.28 -8.45 3.86
CA ARG A 261 13.41 -9.22 4.40
C ARG A 261 13.75 -10.43 3.51
N VAL A 262 12.72 -11.17 3.08
CA VAL A 262 12.89 -12.39 2.28
C VAL A 262 13.32 -12.03 0.85
N GLY A 263 12.75 -10.96 0.29
CA GLY A 263 13.07 -10.46 -1.05
C GLY A 263 14.52 -10.00 -1.19
N ARG A 264 15.05 -9.28 -0.18
CA ARG A 264 16.47 -8.85 -0.16
C ARG A 264 17.47 -10.02 -0.15
N GLY A 265 17.08 -11.18 0.31
CA GLY A 265 17.94 -12.39 0.29
C GLY A 265 18.02 -13.08 -1.08
N ARG A 266 17.42 -12.51 -2.13
CA ARG A 266 17.46 -13.02 -3.52
C ARG A 266 18.61 -12.43 -4.36
N ASN A 267 19.19 -11.32 -3.93
CA ASN A 267 20.25 -10.58 -4.63
C ASN A 267 21.64 -11.07 -4.23
#